data_35294cdfb5d30044104049bca24f2f58
#
_entry.id   35294cdfb5d30044104049bca24f2f58
#
_cell.length_a   1.000
_cell.length_b   1.000
_cell.length_c   1.000
_cell.angle_alpha   90.00
_cell.angle_beta   90.00
_cell.angle_gamma   90.00
#
_symmetry.space_group_name_H-M   'P 1'
#
loop_
_entity.id
_entity.type
_entity.pdbx_description
1 polymer ?
#
loop_
_entity_poly.entity_id
_entity_poly.type
_entity_poly.pdbx_seq_one_letter_code
_entity_poly.pdbx_strand_id
1 'polypeptide(L)'
;MSEFINFKSKIVEQKAKARLKNSGLLCRVGNRDYVGEEAALGVTKMQFCSNKFTDGDLADLGHFANLKSLEISSQNVHDLSNLPALSSLEALDLDVPCGDAAPLAKFKRLKKLRIFSVLITDFTPLASLSELRTLKLYDCGVRDVSFLSELKKLKSLKLSNNDISDVSPLARLVNLTELWLDRNYVQDLRPLAALTKLKELNIEVNAVQDLAPIGELSELECLRADDNRIADVSPLANLAKLCVLYLSQNALTDVSALKFCRALENIHLDLNQILDITPLLALPRLKFLTADTSVNHAGFEAKFDKSEGLICLGDVDDEASYARYFAFSAKEVE
;
A
#
# COMPACT_ATOMS: atom_id res chain seq x y z
N MET A 1 -2.34 26.98 -39.18
CA MET A 1 -1.73 27.69 -38.02
C MET A 1 -2.15 26.93 -36.78
N SER A 2 -1.22 26.35 -36.03
CA SER A 2 -1.54 25.68 -34.79
C SER A 2 -2.05 26.72 -33.79
N GLU A 3 -3.27 26.57 -33.30
CA GLU A 3 -3.79 27.44 -32.28
C GLU A 3 -2.99 27.25 -30.99
N PHE A 4 -2.63 28.37 -30.35
CA PHE A 4 -1.94 28.34 -29.07
C PHE A 4 -2.96 28.23 -27.94
N ILE A 5 -2.63 27.39 -26.93
CA ILE A 5 -3.45 27.28 -25.74
C ILE A 5 -3.30 28.55 -24.89
N ASN A 6 -4.41 29.15 -24.54
CA ASN A 6 -4.45 30.26 -23.59
C ASN A 6 -4.75 29.73 -22.18
N PHE A 7 -3.70 29.35 -21.44
CA PHE A 7 -3.82 28.88 -20.09
C PHE A 7 -4.30 30.00 -19.15
N LYS A 8 -5.28 29.71 -18.31
CA LYS A 8 -5.65 30.55 -17.16
C LYS A 8 -4.67 30.38 -16.00
N SER A 9 -4.14 29.17 -15.86
CA SER A 9 -3.16 28.81 -14.83
C SER A 9 -1.73 28.95 -15.34
N LYS A 10 -0.94 29.86 -14.75
CA LYS A 10 0.49 29.97 -15.01
C LYS A 10 1.28 28.73 -14.58
N ILE A 11 0.80 28.02 -13.54
CA ILE A 11 1.45 26.82 -13.03
C ILE A 11 1.30 25.68 -14.01
N VAL A 12 0.08 25.47 -14.55
CA VAL A 12 -0.18 24.44 -15.55
C VAL A 12 0.61 24.74 -16.85
N GLU A 13 0.62 26.00 -17.31
CA GLU A 13 1.41 26.41 -18.46
C GLU A 13 2.90 26.12 -18.27
N GLN A 14 3.48 26.51 -17.13
CA GLN A 14 4.90 26.27 -16.84
C GLN A 14 5.25 24.78 -16.80
N LYS A 15 4.38 23.93 -16.19
CA LYS A 15 4.58 22.48 -16.17
C LYS A 15 4.49 21.87 -17.56
N ALA A 16 3.55 22.31 -18.40
CA ALA A 16 3.43 21.86 -19.78
C ALA A 16 4.69 22.21 -20.59
N LYS A 17 5.15 23.47 -20.51
CA LYS A 17 6.41 23.91 -21.14
C LYS A 17 7.61 23.10 -20.68
N ALA A 18 7.74 22.82 -19.38
CA ALA A 18 8.82 22.02 -18.83
C ALA A 18 8.81 20.58 -19.38
N ARG A 19 7.63 19.97 -19.52
CA ARG A 19 7.49 18.61 -20.09
C ARG A 19 7.84 18.55 -21.57
N LEU A 20 7.57 19.62 -22.32
CA LEU A 20 7.78 19.70 -23.76
C LEU A 20 9.14 20.28 -24.15
N LYS A 21 9.93 20.79 -23.21
CA LYS A 21 11.19 21.51 -23.47
C LYS A 21 12.19 20.72 -24.34
N ASN A 22 12.24 19.39 -24.13
CA ASN A 22 13.20 18.53 -24.87
C ASN A 22 12.57 17.77 -26.05
N SER A 23 11.27 17.99 -26.32
CA SER A 23 10.55 17.27 -27.39
C SER A 23 10.60 18.00 -28.75
N GLY A 24 11.05 19.25 -28.79
CA GLY A 24 10.96 20.08 -29.98
C GLY A 24 9.55 20.54 -30.35
N LEU A 25 8.54 20.25 -29.50
CA LEU A 25 7.13 20.54 -29.78
C LEU A 25 6.67 21.92 -29.28
N LEU A 26 7.54 22.68 -28.59
CA LEU A 26 7.21 24.05 -28.19
C LEU A 26 7.30 24.99 -29.40
N CYS A 27 6.23 25.77 -29.59
CA CYS A 27 6.21 26.82 -30.61
C CYS A 27 6.86 28.07 -30.03
N ARG A 28 7.87 28.62 -30.71
CA ARG A 28 8.55 29.84 -30.31
C ARG A 28 8.10 31.03 -31.15
N VAL A 29 7.60 32.07 -30.47
CA VAL A 29 7.24 33.34 -31.10
C VAL A 29 8.01 34.47 -30.40
N GLY A 30 8.96 35.08 -31.12
CA GLY A 30 9.91 36.02 -30.52
C GLY A 30 10.78 35.32 -29.44
N ASN A 31 10.75 35.89 -28.21
CA ASN A 31 11.50 35.36 -27.07
C ASN A 31 10.62 34.49 -26.11
N ARG A 32 9.44 34.12 -26.52
CA ARG A 32 8.49 33.35 -25.66
C ARG A 32 8.19 32.00 -26.30
N ASP A 33 8.15 30.97 -25.45
CA ASP A 33 7.70 29.63 -25.79
C ASP A 33 6.18 29.50 -25.51
N TYR A 34 5.45 28.90 -26.44
CA TYR A 34 4.02 28.63 -26.35
C TYR A 34 3.75 27.12 -26.51
N VAL A 35 2.66 26.65 -25.89
CA VAL A 35 2.16 25.29 -26.05
C VAL A 35 1.02 25.34 -27.07
N GLY A 36 1.19 24.65 -28.20
CA GLY A 36 0.12 24.43 -29.17
C GLY A 36 -0.77 23.26 -28.75
N GLU A 37 -2.00 23.20 -29.29
CA GLU A 37 -2.93 22.09 -29.00
C GLU A 37 -2.36 20.73 -29.36
N GLU A 38 -1.70 20.63 -30.53
CA GLU A 38 -1.06 19.39 -30.94
C GLU A 38 0.07 18.96 -29.99
N ALA A 39 0.86 19.91 -29.53
CA ALA A 39 1.92 19.64 -28.52
C ALA A 39 1.36 19.16 -27.19
N ALA A 40 0.22 19.69 -26.76
CA ALA A 40 -0.44 19.28 -25.53
C ALA A 40 -0.89 17.80 -25.56
N LEU A 41 -1.22 17.26 -26.73
CA LEU A 41 -1.54 15.84 -26.92
C LEU A 41 -0.33 14.91 -26.63
N GLY A 42 0.88 15.42 -26.71
CA GLY A 42 2.10 14.70 -26.35
C GLY A 42 2.33 14.57 -24.85
N VAL A 43 1.60 15.33 -24.03
CA VAL A 43 1.75 15.30 -22.57
C VAL A 43 0.93 14.16 -21.97
N THR A 44 1.61 13.12 -21.49
CA THR A 44 0.97 11.92 -20.94
C THR A 44 1.10 11.81 -19.43
N LYS A 45 1.95 12.62 -18.79
CA LYS A 45 2.16 12.61 -17.33
C LYS A 45 2.35 14.03 -16.78
N MET A 46 1.63 14.37 -15.73
CA MET A 46 1.80 15.60 -14.98
C MET A 46 1.83 15.35 -13.47
N GLN A 47 2.54 16.25 -12.76
CA GLN A 47 2.70 16.20 -11.32
C GLN A 47 2.75 17.63 -10.77
N PHE A 48 1.92 17.90 -9.78
CA PHE A 48 1.82 19.17 -9.08
C PHE A 48 1.99 18.94 -7.58
N CYS A 49 3.20 19.16 -7.06
CA CYS A 49 3.54 19.04 -5.64
C CYS A 49 3.86 20.44 -5.09
N SER A 50 2.83 21.25 -4.92
CA SER A 50 2.99 22.63 -4.45
C SER A 50 1.66 23.22 -4.00
N ASN A 51 1.65 23.86 -2.85
CA ASN A 51 0.50 24.61 -2.34
C ASN A 51 0.16 25.87 -3.19
N LYS A 52 0.93 26.17 -4.24
CA LYS A 52 0.55 27.19 -5.23
C LYS A 52 -0.49 26.66 -6.23
N PHE A 53 -0.66 25.36 -6.35
CA PHE A 53 -1.69 24.74 -7.17
C PHE A 53 -3.01 24.69 -6.40
N THR A 54 -4.09 25.17 -7.00
CA THR A 54 -5.39 25.41 -6.36
C THR A 54 -6.53 24.83 -7.18
N ASP A 55 -7.76 24.86 -6.67
CA ASP A 55 -8.99 24.44 -7.37
C ASP A 55 -9.16 25.15 -8.72
N GLY A 56 -8.76 26.42 -8.80
CA GLY A 56 -8.86 27.22 -10.03
C GLY A 56 -7.95 26.75 -11.16
N ASP A 57 -6.91 26.01 -10.84
CA ASP A 57 -5.92 25.53 -11.82
C ASP A 57 -6.36 24.22 -12.51
N LEU A 58 -7.30 23.47 -11.90
CA LEU A 58 -7.72 22.15 -12.35
C LEU A 58 -8.32 22.15 -13.76
N ALA A 59 -9.09 23.17 -14.11
CA ALA A 59 -9.79 23.24 -15.40
C ALA A 59 -8.85 23.24 -16.60
N ASP A 60 -7.66 23.84 -16.47
CA ASP A 60 -6.64 23.89 -17.54
C ASP A 60 -6.03 22.52 -17.87
N LEU A 61 -6.22 21.52 -17.01
CA LEU A 61 -5.83 20.15 -17.29
C LEU A 61 -6.59 19.54 -18.48
N GLY A 62 -7.76 20.11 -18.83
CA GLY A 62 -8.57 19.69 -19.97
C GLY A 62 -7.87 19.80 -21.32
N HIS A 63 -6.86 20.64 -21.43
CA HIS A 63 -6.05 20.75 -22.66
C HIS A 63 -5.20 19.48 -22.95
N PHE A 64 -5.05 18.57 -21.99
CA PHE A 64 -4.17 17.39 -22.10
C PHE A 64 -4.99 16.11 -22.28
N ALA A 65 -5.66 15.95 -23.41
CA ALA A 65 -6.58 14.85 -23.69
C ALA A 65 -5.95 13.45 -23.57
N ASN A 66 -4.61 13.34 -23.82
CA ASN A 66 -3.87 12.08 -23.73
C ASN A 66 -3.19 11.89 -22.37
N LEU A 67 -3.52 12.68 -21.36
CA LEU A 67 -2.97 12.54 -20.02
C LEU A 67 -3.34 11.18 -19.43
N LYS A 68 -2.33 10.34 -19.14
CA LYS A 68 -2.49 9.00 -18.58
C LYS A 68 -2.21 8.95 -17.08
N SER A 69 -1.36 9.85 -16.58
CA SER A 69 -0.96 9.89 -15.17
C SER A 69 -0.98 11.31 -14.64
N LEU A 70 -1.69 11.52 -13.55
CA LEU A 70 -1.81 12.80 -12.85
C LEU A 70 -1.53 12.59 -11.37
N GLU A 71 -0.68 13.43 -10.80
CA GLU A 71 -0.38 13.51 -9.37
C GLU A 71 -0.60 14.94 -8.90
N ILE A 72 -1.37 15.11 -7.85
CA ILE A 72 -1.64 16.40 -7.20
C ILE A 72 -1.41 16.25 -5.70
N SER A 73 -0.44 16.99 -5.16
CA SER A 73 -0.20 17.15 -3.73
C SER A 73 -0.21 18.62 -3.41
N SER A 74 -1.29 19.11 -2.79
CA SER A 74 -1.50 20.51 -2.46
C SER A 74 -2.51 20.69 -1.36
N GLN A 75 -2.19 21.47 -0.34
CA GLN A 75 -3.10 21.83 0.74
C GLN A 75 -4.15 22.90 0.33
N ASN A 76 -4.10 23.39 -0.91
CA ASN A 76 -5.00 24.40 -1.44
C ASN A 76 -5.93 23.87 -2.56
N VAL A 77 -6.07 22.55 -2.67
CA VAL A 77 -7.06 21.88 -3.52
C VAL A 77 -8.10 21.22 -2.62
N HIS A 78 -9.28 21.81 -2.51
CA HIS A 78 -10.37 21.36 -1.66
C HIS A 78 -11.56 20.82 -2.45
N ASP A 79 -11.70 21.23 -3.72
CA ASP A 79 -12.80 20.83 -4.60
C ASP A 79 -12.27 20.32 -5.94
N LEU A 80 -12.61 19.06 -6.25
CA LEU A 80 -12.25 18.40 -7.51
C LEU A 80 -13.32 18.53 -8.60
N SER A 81 -14.40 19.30 -8.39
CA SER A 81 -15.51 19.45 -9.35
C SER A 81 -15.03 19.99 -10.70
N ASN A 82 -14.06 20.92 -10.67
CA ASN A 82 -13.45 21.52 -11.86
C ASN A 82 -12.40 20.64 -12.55
N LEU A 83 -12.06 19.48 -11.98
CA LEU A 83 -11.16 18.53 -12.65
C LEU A 83 -11.87 18.01 -13.92
N PRO A 84 -11.29 18.19 -15.11
CA PRO A 84 -11.96 17.81 -16.36
C PRO A 84 -12.06 16.29 -16.54
N ALA A 85 -12.91 15.82 -17.44
CA ALA A 85 -13.03 14.41 -17.78
C ALA A 85 -11.84 13.96 -18.65
N LEU A 86 -10.72 13.64 -18.01
CA LEU A 86 -9.51 13.15 -18.66
C LEU A 86 -9.70 11.69 -19.10
N SER A 87 -10.27 11.49 -20.31
CA SER A 87 -10.71 10.18 -20.79
C SER A 87 -9.58 9.14 -20.95
N SER A 88 -8.34 9.59 -21.05
CA SER A 88 -7.14 8.73 -21.17
C SER A 88 -6.49 8.42 -19.81
N LEU A 89 -7.02 8.97 -18.68
CA LEU A 89 -6.40 8.84 -17.38
C LEU A 89 -6.45 7.41 -16.86
N GLU A 90 -5.28 6.85 -16.57
CA GLU A 90 -5.09 5.48 -16.06
C GLU A 90 -4.55 5.46 -14.62
N ALA A 91 -3.85 6.53 -14.20
CA ALA A 91 -3.29 6.64 -12.85
C ALA A 91 -3.56 8.03 -12.28
N LEU A 92 -4.11 8.07 -11.07
CA LEU A 92 -4.38 9.30 -10.32
C LEU A 92 -3.86 9.15 -8.89
N ASP A 93 -3.07 10.11 -8.48
CA ASP A 93 -2.52 10.21 -7.13
C ASP A 93 -2.92 11.57 -6.53
N LEU A 94 -3.65 11.54 -5.42
CA LEU A 94 -4.20 12.71 -4.76
C LEU A 94 -3.78 12.74 -3.28
N ASP A 95 -3.08 13.80 -2.93
CA ASP A 95 -2.76 14.18 -1.56
C ASP A 95 -3.29 15.61 -1.36
N VAL A 96 -4.58 15.70 -1.13
CA VAL A 96 -5.33 16.97 -1.11
C VAL A 96 -6.46 16.91 -0.08
N PRO A 97 -6.77 18.00 0.64
CA PRO A 97 -7.83 18.05 1.63
C PRO A 97 -9.24 18.17 0.98
N CYS A 98 -9.54 17.31 0.00
CA CYS A 98 -10.87 17.30 -0.62
C CYS A 98 -11.86 16.49 0.22
N GLY A 99 -13.12 16.98 0.29
CA GLY A 99 -14.19 16.33 1.05
C GLY A 99 -15.13 15.45 0.21
N ASP A 100 -15.01 15.45 -1.11
CA ASP A 100 -15.95 14.76 -2.02
C ASP A 100 -15.21 13.90 -3.06
N ALA A 101 -15.52 12.61 -3.09
CA ALA A 101 -15.01 11.67 -4.07
C ALA A 101 -15.89 11.57 -5.34
N ALA A 102 -17.09 12.18 -5.38
CA ALA A 102 -17.99 12.08 -6.53
C ALA A 102 -17.38 12.53 -7.86
N PRO A 103 -16.53 13.59 -7.92
CA PRO A 103 -15.85 13.97 -9.16
C PRO A 103 -14.96 12.89 -9.75
N LEU A 104 -14.51 11.90 -8.96
CA LEU A 104 -13.62 10.81 -9.40
C LEU A 104 -14.37 9.75 -10.22
N ALA A 105 -15.69 9.61 -10.02
CA ALA A 105 -16.52 8.59 -10.67
C ALA A 105 -16.49 8.66 -12.21
N LYS A 106 -16.09 9.80 -12.80
CA LYS A 106 -15.99 9.98 -14.26
C LYS A 106 -14.79 9.28 -14.90
N PHE A 107 -13.76 8.91 -14.13
CA PHE A 107 -12.51 8.33 -14.66
C PHE A 107 -12.59 6.81 -14.87
N LYS A 108 -13.46 6.35 -15.75
CA LYS A 108 -13.79 4.91 -15.95
C LYS A 108 -12.61 4.04 -16.43
N ARG A 109 -11.53 4.63 -16.93
CA ARG A 109 -10.33 3.91 -17.38
C ARG A 109 -9.24 3.82 -16.31
N LEU A 110 -9.51 4.34 -15.13
CA LEU A 110 -8.53 4.40 -14.05
C LEU A 110 -8.15 2.98 -13.60
N LYS A 111 -6.85 2.70 -13.60
CA LYS A 111 -6.24 1.42 -13.18
C LYS A 111 -5.56 1.55 -11.82
N LYS A 112 -5.07 2.76 -11.49
CA LYS A 112 -4.39 3.05 -10.23
C LYS A 112 -4.97 4.32 -9.63
N LEU A 113 -5.40 4.23 -8.38
CA LEU A 113 -5.87 5.37 -7.59
C LEU A 113 -5.20 5.34 -6.22
N ARG A 114 -4.59 6.45 -5.85
CA ARG A 114 -4.11 6.71 -4.49
C ARG A 114 -4.79 7.99 -3.99
N ILE A 115 -5.30 7.93 -2.79
CA ILE A 115 -5.86 9.07 -2.06
C ILE A 115 -5.25 9.10 -0.67
N PHE A 116 -4.77 10.27 -0.29
CA PHE A 116 -4.41 10.62 1.06
C PHE A 116 -5.25 11.84 1.46
N SER A 117 -6.33 11.62 2.22
CA SER A 117 -7.23 12.70 2.63
C SER A 117 -8.11 12.25 3.79
N VAL A 118 -8.15 13.05 4.85
CA VAL A 118 -8.97 12.82 6.04
C VAL A 118 -10.39 13.43 5.95
N LEU A 119 -10.75 14.08 4.84
CA LEU A 119 -12.01 14.84 4.71
C LEU A 119 -13.10 14.10 3.94
N ILE A 120 -12.75 13.04 3.16
CA ILE A 120 -13.75 12.29 2.40
C ILE A 120 -14.58 11.42 3.36
N THR A 121 -15.88 11.58 3.35
CA THR A 121 -16.82 10.80 4.19
C THR A 121 -17.60 9.76 3.41
N ASP A 122 -17.71 9.90 2.08
CA ASP A 122 -18.42 8.97 1.19
C ASP A 122 -17.50 8.50 0.06
N PHE A 123 -17.13 7.22 0.09
CA PHE A 123 -16.33 6.55 -0.93
C PHE A 123 -17.16 5.76 -1.96
N THR A 124 -18.50 5.74 -1.84
CA THR A 124 -19.40 5.00 -2.74
C THR A 124 -19.23 5.34 -4.22
N PRO A 125 -18.88 6.60 -4.63
CA PRO A 125 -18.63 6.93 -6.04
C PRO A 125 -17.50 6.08 -6.67
N LEU A 126 -16.53 5.62 -5.87
CA LEU A 126 -15.41 4.82 -6.34
C LEU A 126 -15.83 3.42 -6.82
N ALA A 127 -17.00 2.90 -6.38
CA ALA A 127 -17.54 1.61 -6.83
C ALA A 127 -17.68 1.53 -8.36
N SER A 128 -17.84 2.69 -9.01
CA SER A 128 -17.99 2.79 -10.46
C SER A 128 -16.68 2.63 -11.26
N LEU A 129 -15.51 2.56 -10.59
CA LEU A 129 -14.18 2.51 -11.21
C LEU A 129 -13.74 1.05 -11.46
N SER A 130 -14.52 0.30 -12.24
CA SER A 130 -14.40 -1.15 -12.43
C SER A 130 -13.07 -1.62 -13.07
N GLU A 131 -12.27 -0.71 -13.63
CA GLU A 131 -10.94 -1.04 -14.20
C GLU A 131 -9.81 -0.96 -13.17
N LEU A 132 -10.08 -0.55 -11.91
CA LEU A 132 -9.06 -0.44 -10.88
C LEU A 132 -8.38 -1.78 -10.63
N ARG A 133 -7.04 -1.71 -10.59
CA ARG A 133 -6.13 -2.82 -10.23
C ARG A 133 -5.36 -2.53 -8.96
N THR A 134 -5.13 -1.25 -8.68
CA THR A 134 -4.48 -0.78 -7.47
C THR A 134 -5.30 0.34 -6.87
N LEU A 135 -5.68 0.19 -5.60
CA LEU A 135 -6.35 1.23 -4.81
C LEU A 135 -5.60 1.39 -3.50
N LYS A 136 -5.26 2.64 -3.18
CA LYS A 136 -4.60 3.00 -1.92
C LYS A 136 -5.37 4.16 -1.29
N LEU A 137 -5.93 3.92 -0.11
CA LEU A 137 -6.62 4.89 0.73
C LEU A 137 -5.92 4.91 2.08
N TYR A 138 -5.01 5.86 2.28
CA TYR A 138 -4.25 5.99 3.51
C TYR A 138 -4.80 7.13 4.35
N ASP A 139 -5.01 6.87 5.64
CA ASP A 139 -5.42 7.90 6.61
C ASP A 139 -6.66 8.69 6.13
N CYS A 140 -7.65 7.94 5.61
CA CYS A 140 -8.85 8.50 5.00
C CYS A 140 -10.10 8.38 5.89
N GLY A 141 -10.00 7.83 7.11
CA GLY A 141 -11.13 7.60 8.01
C GLY A 141 -12.17 6.65 7.44
N VAL A 142 -11.78 5.74 6.53
CA VAL A 142 -12.70 4.77 5.92
C VAL A 142 -13.21 3.81 6.98
N ARG A 143 -14.56 3.69 7.09
CA ARG A 143 -15.24 2.73 7.97
C ARG A 143 -15.98 1.66 7.19
N ASP A 144 -16.71 2.09 6.18
CA ASP A 144 -17.48 1.20 5.30
C ASP A 144 -16.71 0.93 4.01
N VAL A 145 -16.40 -0.34 3.76
CA VAL A 145 -15.70 -0.81 2.56
C VAL A 145 -16.64 -1.54 1.58
N SER A 146 -17.96 -1.40 1.72
CA SER A 146 -18.96 -2.05 0.87
C SER A 146 -18.80 -1.69 -0.62
N PHE A 147 -18.37 -0.46 -0.93
CA PHE A 147 -18.10 0.02 -2.29
C PHE A 147 -17.02 -0.80 -3.01
N LEU A 148 -16.14 -1.47 -2.29
CA LEU A 148 -15.05 -2.27 -2.87
C LEU A 148 -15.55 -3.57 -3.50
N SER A 149 -16.70 -4.09 -3.08
CA SER A 149 -17.22 -5.40 -3.51
C SER A 149 -17.39 -5.56 -5.04
N GLU A 150 -17.51 -4.44 -5.76
CA GLU A 150 -17.64 -4.41 -7.23
C GLU A 150 -16.30 -4.26 -7.97
N LEU A 151 -15.21 -3.93 -7.27
CA LEU A 151 -13.90 -3.68 -7.86
C LEU A 151 -13.11 -4.98 -8.08
N LYS A 152 -13.70 -5.95 -8.77
CA LYS A 152 -13.22 -7.34 -8.92
C LYS A 152 -11.88 -7.48 -9.66
N LYS A 153 -11.37 -6.41 -10.30
CA LYS A 153 -10.06 -6.40 -10.97
C LYS A 153 -8.92 -5.99 -10.04
N LEU A 154 -9.20 -5.64 -8.78
CA LEU A 154 -8.17 -5.27 -7.82
C LEU A 154 -7.18 -6.42 -7.61
N LYS A 155 -5.90 -6.06 -7.63
CA LYS A 155 -4.75 -6.91 -7.31
C LYS A 155 -4.02 -6.43 -6.06
N SER A 156 -3.93 -5.12 -5.87
CA SER A 156 -3.31 -4.49 -4.72
C SER A 156 -4.31 -3.53 -4.08
N LEU A 157 -4.59 -3.74 -2.79
CA LEU A 157 -5.49 -2.92 -1.98
C LEU A 157 -4.78 -2.54 -0.69
N LYS A 158 -4.57 -1.23 -0.48
CA LYS A 158 -3.96 -0.71 0.75
C LYS A 158 -4.93 0.24 1.43
N LEU A 159 -5.29 -0.09 2.66
CA LEU A 159 -6.27 0.60 3.49
C LEU A 159 -5.68 0.93 4.87
N SER A 160 -4.37 1.15 4.93
CA SER A 160 -3.65 1.43 6.19
C SER A 160 -4.16 2.69 6.87
N ASN A 161 -4.18 2.66 8.21
CA ASN A 161 -4.57 3.78 9.07
C ASN A 161 -5.97 4.31 8.73
N ASN A 162 -6.98 3.45 8.94
CA ASN A 162 -8.40 3.77 8.76
C ASN A 162 -9.22 3.27 9.96
N ASP A 163 -10.54 3.34 9.86
CA ASP A 163 -11.46 2.94 10.93
C ASP A 163 -12.23 1.63 10.60
N ILE A 164 -11.62 0.71 9.85
CA ILE A 164 -12.27 -0.48 9.31
C ILE A 164 -12.34 -1.56 10.39
N SER A 165 -13.54 -2.12 10.61
CA SER A 165 -13.75 -3.30 11.46
C SER A 165 -14.37 -4.46 10.70
N ASP A 166 -15.23 -4.21 9.72
CA ASP A 166 -15.86 -5.22 8.88
C ASP A 166 -15.18 -5.30 7.52
N VAL A 167 -14.55 -6.45 7.25
CA VAL A 167 -13.89 -6.77 5.98
C VAL A 167 -14.69 -7.74 5.10
N SER A 168 -15.96 -8.03 5.45
CA SER A 168 -16.82 -8.96 4.70
C SER A 168 -17.00 -8.58 3.22
N PRO A 169 -17.05 -7.29 2.81
CA PRO A 169 -17.10 -6.93 1.40
C PRO A 169 -15.88 -7.35 0.59
N LEU A 170 -14.71 -7.55 1.23
CA LEU A 170 -13.47 -7.94 0.56
C LEU A 170 -13.47 -9.39 0.07
N ALA A 171 -14.35 -10.26 0.59
CA ALA A 171 -14.44 -11.66 0.19
C ALA A 171 -14.67 -11.87 -1.33
N ARG A 172 -15.19 -10.86 -2.04
CA ARG A 172 -15.41 -10.89 -3.48
C ARG A 172 -14.18 -10.55 -4.33
N LEU A 173 -13.12 -10.07 -3.70
CA LEU A 173 -11.91 -9.56 -4.38
C LEU A 173 -10.88 -10.67 -4.61
N VAL A 174 -11.30 -11.80 -5.17
CA VAL A 174 -10.52 -13.04 -5.33
C VAL A 174 -9.27 -12.91 -6.23
N ASN A 175 -9.04 -11.74 -6.80
CA ASN A 175 -7.84 -11.45 -7.59
C ASN A 175 -6.77 -10.68 -6.81
N LEU A 176 -7.02 -10.38 -5.51
CA LEU A 176 -6.03 -9.72 -4.67
C LEU A 176 -4.80 -10.59 -4.50
N THR A 177 -3.65 -9.98 -4.67
CA THR A 177 -2.33 -10.53 -4.38
C THR A 177 -1.64 -9.78 -3.24
N GLU A 178 -2.08 -8.57 -2.94
CA GLU A 178 -1.57 -7.70 -1.89
C GLU A 178 -2.72 -7.03 -1.16
N LEU A 179 -2.78 -7.16 0.19
CA LEU A 179 -3.79 -6.56 1.04
C LEU A 179 -3.14 -5.98 2.29
N TRP A 180 -3.28 -4.67 2.49
CA TRP A 180 -2.83 -3.98 3.69
C TRP A 180 -4.03 -3.39 4.42
N LEU A 181 -4.19 -3.81 5.67
CA LEU A 181 -5.24 -3.41 6.61
C LEU A 181 -4.63 -2.95 7.94
N ASP A 182 -3.33 -2.67 7.98
CA ASP A 182 -2.65 -2.25 9.19
C ASP A 182 -3.25 -0.98 9.79
N ARG A 183 -3.19 -0.87 11.13
CA ARG A 183 -3.77 0.25 11.88
C ARG A 183 -5.25 0.45 11.57
N ASN A 184 -6.03 -0.59 11.86
CA ASN A 184 -7.49 -0.63 11.75
C ASN A 184 -8.08 -1.32 13.00
N TYR A 185 -9.34 -1.72 12.96
CA TYR A 185 -10.05 -2.39 14.05
C TYR A 185 -10.53 -3.79 13.66
N VAL A 186 -9.82 -4.46 12.76
CA VAL A 186 -10.18 -5.79 12.25
C VAL A 186 -10.00 -6.84 13.35
N GLN A 187 -11.00 -7.72 13.51
CA GLN A 187 -10.97 -8.86 14.42
C GLN A 187 -11.22 -10.17 13.70
N ASP A 188 -12.10 -10.16 12.71
CA ASP A 188 -12.57 -11.35 11.99
C ASP A 188 -11.92 -11.44 10.61
N LEU A 189 -11.10 -12.46 10.40
CA LEU A 189 -10.43 -12.74 9.13
C LEU A 189 -11.19 -13.74 8.23
N ARG A 190 -12.34 -14.29 8.67
CA ARG A 190 -13.12 -15.27 7.88
C ARG A 190 -13.43 -14.82 6.46
N PRO A 191 -13.73 -13.52 6.20
CA PRO A 191 -13.95 -13.05 4.83
C PRO A 191 -12.74 -13.18 3.93
N LEU A 192 -11.52 -13.20 4.49
CA LEU A 192 -10.28 -13.26 3.72
C LEU A 192 -9.93 -14.67 3.24
N ALA A 193 -10.57 -15.71 3.79
CA ALA A 193 -10.30 -17.11 3.41
C ALA A 193 -10.53 -17.39 1.89
N ALA A 194 -11.36 -16.59 1.22
CA ALA A 194 -11.62 -16.71 -0.22
C ALA A 194 -10.47 -16.12 -1.09
N LEU A 195 -9.53 -15.39 -0.52
CA LEU A 195 -8.50 -14.66 -1.25
C LEU A 195 -7.27 -15.54 -1.53
N THR A 196 -7.47 -16.69 -2.14
CA THR A 196 -6.46 -17.74 -2.32
C THR A 196 -5.24 -17.34 -3.17
N LYS A 197 -5.27 -16.18 -3.85
CA LYS A 197 -4.13 -15.64 -4.60
C LYS A 197 -3.27 -14.67 -3.78
N LEU A 198 -3.64 -14.42 -2.51
CA LEU A 198 -2.97 -13.46 -1.67
C LEU A 198 -1.54 -13.92 -1.37
N LYS A 199 -0.57 -13.03 -1.62
CA LYS A 199 0.86 -13.23 -1.38
C LYS A 199 1.35 -12.40 -0.21
N GLU A 200 0.81 -11.20 -0.05
CA GLU A 200 1.16 -10.28 1.02
C GLU A 200 -0.09 -9.87 1.78
N LEU A 201 -0.08 -10.11 3.08
CA LEU A 201 -1.11 -9.67 4.02
C LEU A 201 -0.46 -8.87 5.15
N ASN A 202 -0.87 -7.62 5.28
CA ASN A 202 -0.53 -6.79 6.43
C ASN A 202 -1.78 -6.50 7.25
N ILE A 203 -1.80 -6.98 8.50
CA ILE A 203 -2.83 -6.77 9.52
C ILE A 203 -2.23 -6.25 10.83
N GLU A 204 -1.03 -5.62 10.78
CA GLU A 204 -0.40 -5.02 11.96
C GLU A 204 -1.33 -4.04 12.66
N VAL A 205 -1.21 -3.93 13.98
CA VAL A 205 -1.97 -2.98 14.81
C VAL A 205 -3.48 -3.12 14.57
N ASN A 206 -4.02 -4.28 14.96
CA ASN A 206 -5.44 -4.63 14.88
C ASN A 206 -5.87 -5.38 16.16
N ALA A 207 -7.00 -6.09 16.12
CA ALA A 207 -7.48 -6.86 17.27
C ALA A 207 -7.71 -8.34 16.90
N VAL A 208 -6.92 -8.87 15.96
CA VAL A 208 -7.01 -10.25 15.46
C VAL A 208 -6.54 -11.23 16.54
N GLN A 209 -7.30 -12.33 16.71
CA GLN A 209 -6.97 -13.43 17.61
C GLN A 209 -6.81 -14.77 16.87
N ASP A 210 -7.60 -14.99 15.83
CA ASP A 210 -7.71 -16.26 15.12
C ASP A 210 -7.13 -16.16 13.71
N LEU A 211 -6.08 -16.96 13.45
CA LEU A 211 -5.45 -17.09 12.13
C LEU A 211 -6.02 -18.26 11.31
N ALA A 212 -6.93 -19.08 11.84
CA ALA A 212 -7.49 -20.22 11.12
C ALA A 212 -8.04 -19.86 9.72
N PRO A 213 -8.72 -18.70 9.53
CA PRO A 213 -9.24 -18.33 8.21
C PRO A 213 -8.17 -18.13 7.13
N ILE A 214 -6.94 -17.81 7.49
CA ILE A 214 -5.85 -17.59 6.52
C ILE A 214 -4.93 -18.79 6.36
N GLY A 215 -5.14 -19.87 7.14
CA GLY A 215 -4.33 -21.09 7.07
C GLY A 215 -4.39 -21.81 5.72
N GLU A 216 -5.38 -21.54 4.88
CA GLU A 216 -5.54 -22.11 3.54
C GLU A 216 -5.01 -21.19 2.41
N LEU A 217 -4.45 -20.03 2.74
CA LEU A 217 -3.88 -19.09 1.75
C LEU A 217 -2.52 -19.57 1.26
N SER A 218 -2.49 -20.67 0.51
CA SER A 218 -1.27 -21.39 0.10
C SER A 218 -0.28 -20.57 -0.73
N GLU A 219 -0.71 -19.43 -1.29
CA GLU A 219 0.15 -18.50 -2.02
C GLU A 219 0.80 -17.44 -1.12
N LEU A 220 0.48 -17.42 0.19
CA LEU A 220 0.97 -16.39 1.11
C LEU A 220 2.49 -16.51 1.30
N GLU A 221 3.21 -15.44 0.97
CA GLU A 221 4.65 -15.30 1.04
C GLU A 221 5.07 -14.42 2.23
N CYS A 222 4.29 -13.38 2.55
CA CYS A 222 4.54 -12.45 3.63
C CYS A 222 3.29 -12.24 4.49
N LEU A 223 3.41 -12.43 5.80
CA LEU A 223 2.40 -12.09 6.80
C LEU A 223 2.99 -11.10 7.79
N ARG A 224 2.39 -9.91 7.89
CA ARG A 224 2.67 -8.91 8.93
C ARG A 224 1.47 -8.84 9.86
N ALA A 225 1.65 -9.23 11.12
CA ALA A 225 0.60 -9.31 12.12
C ALA A 225 1.08 -8.89 13.52
N ASP A 226 2.08 -7.99 13.56
CA ASP A 226 2.55 -7.39 14.81
C ASP A 226 1.41 -6.63 15.50
N ASP A 227 1.49 -6.48 16.82
CA ASP A 227 0.55 -5.73 17.63
C ASP A 227 -0.91 -6.18 17.40
N ASN A 228 -1.16 -7.45 17.76
CA ASN A 228 -2.46 -8.10 17.71
C ASN A 228 -2.69 -8.91 19.02
N ARG A 229 -3.62 -9.85 19.01
CA ARG A 229 -3.94 -10.72 20.15
C ARG A 229 -3.81 -12.20 19.81
N ILE A 230 -2.91 -12.53 18.90
CA ILE A 230 -2.73 -13.89 18.38
C ILE A 230 -2.03 -14.73 19.44
N ALA A 231 -2.61 -15.90 19.75
CA ALA A 231 -2.05 -16.85 20.70
C ALA A 231 -1.68 -18.20 20.07
N ASP A 232 -2.21 -18.51 18.88
CA ASP A 232 -2.00 -19.77 18.18
C ASP A 232 -1.51 -19.54 16.74
N VAL A 233 -0.36 -20.10 16.42
CA VAL A 233 0.24 -20.07 15.06
C VAL A 233 0.09 -21.40 14.33
N SER A 234 -0.60 -22.38 14.90
CA SER A 234 -0.82 -23.70 14.26
C SER A 234 -1.48 -23.62 12.88
N PRO A 235 -2.38 -22.65 12.59
CA PRO A 235 -2.93 -22.51 11.25
C PRO A 235 -1.90 -22.19 10.17
N LEU A 236 -0.74 -21.61 10.52
CA LEU A 236 0.30 -21.25 9.57
C LEU A 236 1.10 -22.46 9.06
N ALA A 237 1.02 -23.63 9.73
CA ALA A 237 1.84 -24.81 9.44
C ALA A 237 1.73 -25.29 7.98
N ASN A 238 0.61 -25.02 7.29
CA ASN A 238 0.38 -25.43 5.90
C ASN A 238 0.86 -24.39 4.86
N LEU A 239 1.34 -23.23 5.29
CA LEU A 239 1.74 -22.15 4.39
C LEU A 239 3.16 -22.37 3.86
N ALA A 240 3.29 -23.27 2.89
CA ALA A 240 4.58 -23.73 2.38
C ALA A 240 5.43 -22.64 1.68
N LYS A 241 4.81 -21.51 1.29
CA LYS A 241 5.49 -20.37 0.64
C LYS A 241 5.81 -19.23 1.58
N LEU A 242 5.32 -19.29 2.83
CA LEU A 242 5.54 -18.23 3.81
C LEU A 242 7.02 -18.09 4.12
N CYS A 243 7.61 -16.95 3.72
CA CYS A 243 9.03 -16.67 3.88
C CYS A 243 9.31 -15.51 4.86
N VAL A 244 8.34 -14.61 5.07
CA VAL A 244 8.45 -13.47 5.99
C VAL A 244 7.28 -13.46 6.96
N LEU A 245 7.58 -13.44 8.27
CA LEU A 245 6.58 -13.52 9.33
C LEU A 245 6.88 -12.53 10.45
N TYR A 246 5.98 -11.57 10.64
CA TYR A 246 5.99 -10.59 11.73
C TYR A 246 4.87 -10.92 12.70
N LEU A 247 5.19 -11.23 13.93
CA LEU A 247 4.27 -11.59 15.02
C LEU A 247 4.70 -10.99 16.36
N SER A 248 5.51 -9.94 16.35
CA SER A 248 5.89 -9.21 17.56
C SER A 248 4.66 -8.60 18.24
N GLN A 249 4.72 -8.39 19.55
CA GLN A 249 3.61 -7.81 20.34
C GLN A 249 2.28 -8.59 20.18
N ASN A 250 2.33 -9.88 20.49
CA ASN A 250 1.17 -10.78 20.49
C ASN A 250 1.08 -11.58 21.81
N ALA A 251 0.25 -12.60 21.88
CA ALA A 251 0.05 -13.45 23.06
C ALA A 251 0.60 -14.87 22.85
N LEU A 252 1.62 -15.05 22.03
CA LEU A 252 2.18 -16.34 21.70
C LEU A 252 2.94 -16.96 22.89
N THR A 253 2.69 -18.24 23.14
CA THR A 253 3.41 -19.04 24.13
C THR A 253 4.14 -20.22 23.49
N ASP A 254 3.66 -20.72 22.35
CA ASP A 254 4.22 -21.84 21.58
C ASP A 254 4.36 -21.48 20.11
N VAL A 255 5.54 -21.72 19.54
CA VAL A 255 5.86 -21.51 18.12
C VAL A 255 6.23 -22.81 17.42
N SER A 256 6.00 -23.94 18.04
CA SER A 256 6.42 -25.27 17.55
C SER A 256 5.83 -25.63 16.18
N ALA A 257 4.64 -25.09 15.85
CA ALA A 257 4.00 -25.28 14.56
C ALA A 257 4.76 -24.63 13.39
N LEU A 258 5.52 -23.55 13.65
CA LEU A 258 6.28 -22.84 12.61
C LEU A 258 7.40 -23.69 11.99
N LYS A 259 7.85 -24.77 12.66
CA LYS A 259 8.83 -25.71 12.09
C LYS A 259 8.41 -26.34 10.75
N PHE A 260 7.11 -26.32 10.44
CA PHE A 260 6.55 -26.83 9.20
C PHE A 260 6.58 -25.80 8.05
N CYS A 261 6.70 -24.51 8.35
CA CYS A 261 6.80 -23.42 7.38
C CYS A 261 8.23 -23.34 6.81
N ARG A 262 8.64 -24.34 6.04
CA ARG A 262 10.04 -24.57 5.63
C ARG A 262 10.63 -23.49 4.72
N ALA A 263 9.83 -22.57 4.21
CA ALA A 263 10.27 -21.44 3.40
C ALA A 263 10.65 -20.21 4.26
N LEU A 264 10.35 -20.22 5.57
CA LEU A 264 10.61 -19.07 6.45
C LEU A 264 12.10 -18.71 6.47
N GLU A 265 12.34 -17.42 6.18
CA GLU A 265 13.64 -16.78 6.16
C GLU A 265 13.74 -15.72 7.26
N ASN A 266 12.68 -14.93 7.46
CA ASN A 266 12.64 -13.82 8.40
C ASN A 266 11.47 -13.99 9.37
N ILE A 267 11.74 -13.97 10.68
CA ILE A 267 10.75 -14.15 11.74
C ILE A 267 10.97 -13.10 12.81
N HIS A 268 9.90 -12.40 13.19
CA HIS A 268 9.87 -11.45 14.30
C HIS A 268 8.88 -11.92 15.37
N LEU A 269 9.37 -12.13 16.60
CA LEU A 269 8.59 -12.70 17.71
C LEU A 269 8.72 -11.92 19.02
N ASP A 270 9.32 -10.75 19.00
CA ASP A 270 9.57 -9.94 20.19
C ASP A 270 8.26 -9.58 20.91
N LEU A 271 8.35 -9.32 22.22
CA LEU A 271 7.20 -8.89 23.02
C LEU A 271 6.03 -9.90 22.98
N ASN A 272 6.36 -11.19 23.16
CA ASN A 272 5.44 -12.30 23.32
C ASN A 272 5.66 -12.99 24.69
N GLN A 273 5.01 -14.13 24.91
CA GLN A 273 5.15 -14.94 26.13
C GLN A 273 5.82 -16.30 25.81
N ILE A 274 6.64 -16.35 24.77
CA ILE A 274 7.32 -17.55 24.31
C ILE A 274 8.43 -17.90 25.28
N LEU A 275 8.51 -19.18 25.68
CA LEU A 275 9.58 -19.68 26.55
C LEU A 275 10.65 -20.48 25.81
N ASP A 276 10.31 -21.04 24.65
CA ASP A 276 11.22 -21.91 23.88
C ASP A 276 11.05 -21.69 22.37
N ILE A 277 12.12 -21.26 21.70
CA ILE A 277 12.19 -21.09 20.25
C ILE A 277 12.99 -22.21 19.56
N THR A 278 13.49 -23.21 20.30
CA THR A 278 14.28 -24.31 19.73
C THR A 278 13.60 -25.08 18.59
N PRO A 279 12.23 -25.17 18.51
CA PRO A 279 11.58 -25.76 17.33
C PRO A 279 11.95 -25.09 16.01
N LEU A 280 12.30 -23.79 16.02
CA LEU A 280 12.68 -23.03 14.82
C LEU A 280 14.05 -23.42 14.25
N LEU A 281 14.87 -24.17 15.03
CA LEU A 281 16.12 -24.78 14.53
C LEU A 281 15.88 -25.72 13.34
N ALA A 282 14.67 -26.28 13.23
CA ALA A 282 14.29 -27.14 12.11
C ALA A 282 14.10 -26.39 10.77
N LEU A 283 14.05 -25.05 10.78
CA LEU A 283 13.83 -24.24 9.58
C LEU A 283 15.10 -24.16 8.74
N PRO A 284 15.11 -24.70 7.51
CA PRO A 284 16.36 -24.82 6.72
C PRO A 284 16.81 -23.50 6.10
N ARG A 285 15.92 -22.50 6.00
CA ARG A 285 16.15 -21.23 5.31
C ARG A 285 16.20 -20.03 6.25
N LEU A 286 16.06 -20.25 7.57
CA LEU A 286 16.00 -19.16 8.54
C LEU A 286 17.30 -18.36 8.53
N LYS A 287 17.18 -17.04 8.24
CA LYS A 287 18.28 -16.08 8.14
C LYS A 287 18.22 -15.02 9.24
N PHE A 288 16.99 -14.60 9.58
CA PHE A 288 16.76 -13.55 10.55
C PHE A 288 15.69 -13.98 11.56
N LEU A 289 15.97 -13.75 12.85
CA LEU A 289 15.05 -14.04 13.93
C LEU A 289 15.22 -12.99 15.02
N THR A 290 14.10 -12.38 15.45
CA THR A 290 14.06 -11.60 16.68
C THR A 290 13.15 -12.28 17.70
N ALA A 291 13.55 -12.25 18.97
CA ALA A 291 12.76 -12.75 20.09
C ALA A 291 13.29 -12.14 21.41
N ASP A 292 12.50 -12.23 22.49
CA ASP A 292 12.88 -11.73 23.81
C ASP A 292 14.11 -12.47 24.36
N THR A 293 14.90 -11.80 25.19
CA THR A 293 16.11 -12.38 25.82
C THR A 293 15.83 -13.56 26.76
N SER A 294 14.62 -13.66 27.27
CA SER A 294 14.20 -14.66 28.26
C SER A 294 13.92 -16.04 27.67
N VAL A 295 13.91 -16.16 26.32
CA VAL A 295 13.57 -17.43 25.66
C VAL A 295 14.70 -18.45 25.70
N ASN A 296 14.35 -19.73 25.75
CA ASN A 296 15.31 -20.81 25.51
C ASN A 296 15.69 -20.83 24.01
N HIS A 297 16.95 -20.52 23.73
CA HIS A 297 17.53 -20.44 22.38
C HIS A 297 18.70 -21.39 22.19
N ALA A 298 18.80 -22.45 23.00
CA ALA A 298 19.88 -23.40 22.93
C ALA A 298 20.08 -24.00 21.52
N GLY A 299 21.31 -23.96 21.01
CA GLY A 299 21.65 -24.46 19.68
C GLY A 299 21.59 -23.44 18.53
N PHE A 300 21.03 -22.25 18.74
CA PHE A 300 21.03 -21.23 17.70
C PHE A 300 22.41 -20.67 17.39
N GLU A 301 23.30 -20.57 18.40
CA GLU A 301 24.68 -20.12 18.20
C GLU A 301 25.47 -21.00 17.21
N ALA A 302 25.14 -22.29 17.17
CA ALA A 302 25.76 -23.23 16.26
C ALA A 302 25.18 -23.23 14.84
N LYS A 303 23.92 -22.78 14.70
CA LYS A 303 23.21 -22.72 13.42
C LYS A 303 23.57 -21.48 12.60
N PHE A 304 23.83 -20.37 13.27
CA PHE A 304 24.10 -19.08 12.62
C PHE A 304 25.59 -18.79 12.72
N ASP A 305 26.35 -19.13 11.68
CA ASP A 305 27.71 -18.65 11.53
C ASP A 305 27.66 -17.10 11.38
N LYS A 306 28.59 -16.44 12.06
CA LYS A 306 28.62 -14.97 12.25
C LYS A 306 28.64 -14.13 10.97
N SER A 307 28.59 -14.74 9.78
CA SER A 307 28.70 -14.08 8.48
C SER A 307 27.41 -13.99 7.66
N GLU A 308 26.37 -14.82 7.89
CA GLU A 308 25.21 -14.91 6.98
C GLU A 308 23.82 -14.83 7.64
N GLY A 309 23.72 -14.77 8.96
CA GLY A 309 22.44 -14.69 9.66
C GLY A 309 22.51 -13.80 10.90
N LEU A 310 21.44 -13.09 11.22
CA LEU A 310 21.34 -12.23 12.39
C LEU A 310 20.25 -12.75 13.32
N ILE A 311 20.65 -13.19 14.52
CA ILE A 311 19.72 -13.37 15.64
C ILE A 311 19.85 -12.14 16.52
N CYS A 312 18.77 -11.42 16.70
CA CYS A 312 18.67 -10.36 17.71
C CYS A 312 17.84 -10.91 18.88
N LEU A 313 18.49 -11.21 19.98
CA LEU A 313 17.85 -11.52 21.26
C LEU A 313 18.01 -10.30 22.15
N GLY A 314 16.95 -9.60 22.43
CA GLY A 314 16.99 -8.44 23.31
C GLY A 314 15.82 -7.48 23.12
N ASP A 315 15.57 -6.67 24.14
CA ASP A 315 14.66 -5.55 24.03
C ASP A 315 15.16 -4.63 22.91
N VAL A 316 14.28 -4.28 21.99
CA VAL A 316 14.53 -3.42 20.81
C VAL A 316 14.81 -1.96 21.21
N ASP A 317 14.96 -1.68 22.51
CA ASP A 317 15.28 -0.35 23.07
C ASP A 317 16.74 0.11 22.82
N ASP A 318 17.57 -0.72 22.20
CA ASP A 318 18.92 -0.31 21.79
C ASP A 318 18.87 0.29 20.37
N GLU A 319 19.19 1.59 20.26
CA GLU A 319 19.26 2.35 18.99
C GLU A 319 20.08 1.64 17.89
N ALA A 320 21.07 0.82 18.26
CA ALA A 320 21.91 0.08 17.33
C ALA A 320 21.17 -1.14 16.73
N SER A 321 20.32 -1.82 17.50
CA SER A 321 19.47 -2.91 17.05
C SER A 321 18.35 -2.39 16.16
N TYR A 322 17.76 -1.22 16.51
CA TYR A 322 16.76 -0.53 15.72
C TYR A 322 17.31 -0.08 14.35
N ALA A 323 18.51 0.45 14.30
CA ALA A 323 19.16 0.87 13.05
C ALA A 323 19.45 -0.30 12.11
N ARG A 324 19.80 -1.48 12.66
CA ARG A 324 20.00 -2.71 11.87
C ARG A 324 18.66 -3.27 11.35
N TYR A 325 17.61 -3.18 12.15
CA TYR A 325 16.23 -3.51 11.78
C TYR A 325 15.77 -2.72 10.56
N PHE A 326 15.91 -1.39 10.57
CA PHE A 326 15.51 -0.52 9.46
C PHE A 326 16.40 -0.69 8.22
N ALA A 327 17.69 -0.99 8.38
CA ALA A 327 18.59 -1.23 7.24
C ALA A 327 18.23 -2.53 6.50
N PHE A 328 17.67 -3.52 7.19
CA PHE A 328 17.24 -4.79 6.59
C PHE A 328 15.86 -4.66 5.94
N SER A 329 14.89 -4.03 6.62
CA SER A 329 13.54 -3.80 6.08
C SER A 329 13.52 -2.83 4.88
N ALA A 330 14.46 -1.88 4.81
CA ALA A 330 14.58 -0.96 3.67
C ALA A 330 15.05 -1.66 2.38
N LYS A 331 15.77 -2.78 2.48
CA LYS A 331 16.19 -3.60 1.32
C LYS A 331 15.07 -4.49 0.75
N GLU A 332 14.01 -4.72 1.52
CA GLU A 332 12.85 -5.51 1.06
C GLU A 332 11.79 -4.64 0.33
N VAL A 333 11.96 -3.30 0.28
CA VAL A 333 10.99 -2.36 -0.29
C VAL A 333 11.45 -1.78 -1.65
N GLU A 334 12.66 -2.09 -2.12
CA GLU A 334 13.11 -1.81 -3.49
C GLU A 334 12.70 -2.96 -4.43
#